data_c83cfaa4040a34e0ef4a6c17c559e609
#
_entry.id   c83cfaa4040a34e0ef4a6c17c559e609
#
_cell.length_a   1.000
_cell.length_b   1.000
_cell.length_c   1.000
_cell.angle_alpha   90.00
_cell.angle_beta   90.00
_cell.angle_gamma   90.00
#
_symmetry.space_group_name_H-M   'P 1'
#
loop_
_entity.id
_entity.type
_entity.pdbx_description
1 polymer ?
#
loop_
_entity_poly.entity_id
_entity_poly.type
_entity_poly.pdbx_seq_one_letter_code
_entity_poly.pdbx_strand_id
1 'polypeptide(L)'
;AVTVLGLEGESLEQVADLIERQCAERNMQAICISDRSDFAPFRRRRLIVDQVVDAERRAMDMPELPWRLYRHAQFVLLGRRWRPAAVISFGRPPEPECLAALERPRS
;
A
#
# COMPACT_ATOMS: atom_id res chain seq x y z
N ALA A 1 -0.95 7.99 3.08
CA ALA A 1 -0.64 6.75 2.36
C ALA A 1 -1.59 6.53 1.19
N VAL A 2 -1.11 5.92 0.14
CA VAL A 2 -1.90 5.57 -1.03
C VAL A 2 -1.82 4.07 -1.24
N THR A 3 -2.94 3.36 -1.13
CA THR A 3 -2.97 1.92 -1.39
C THR A 3 -3.29 1.67 -2.86
N VAL A 4 -2.55 0.74 -3.47
CA VAL A 4 -2.71 0.38 -4.89
C VAL A 4 -2.82 -1.13 -5.05
N LEU A 5 -3.56 -1.77 -4.17
CA LEU A 5 -3.70 -3.22 -4.12
C LEU A 5 -4.37 -3.77 -5.38
N GLY A 6 -3.82 -4.86 -5.90
CA GLY A 6 -4.36 -5.54 -7.07
C GLY A 6 -4.05 -4.87 -8.41
N LEU A 7 -3.38 -3.73 -8.42
CA LEU A 7 -3.02 -3.04 -9.65
C LEU A 7 -1.68 -3.53 -10.19
N GLU A 8 -1.60 -3.70 -11.50
CA GLU A 8 -0.38 -4.09 -12.19
C GLU A 8 -0.40 -3.58 -13.64
N GLY A 9 0.76 -3.61 -14.31
CA GLY A 9 0.87 -3.23 -15.72
C GLY A 9 0.50 -1.78 -15.98
N GLU A 10 -0.25 -1.56 -17.06
CA GLU A 10 -0.64 -0.23 -17.51
C GLU A 10 -1.51 0.52 -16.49
N SER A 11 -2.41 -0.19 -15.80
CA SER A 11 -3.25 0.40 -14.77
C SER A 11 -2.40 0.97 -13.63
N LEU A 12 -1.37 0.25 -13.22
CA LEU A 12 -0.45 0.70 -12.19
C LEU A 12 0.35 1.92 -12.65
N GLU A 13 0.80 1.93 -13.90
CA GLU A 13 1.52 3.07 -14.49
C GLU A 13 0.65 4.34 -14.48
N GLN A 14 -0.61 4.21 -14.89
CA GLN A 14 -1.54 5.34 -14.92
C GLN A 14 -1.78 5.91 -13.53
N VAL A 15 -1.98 5.05 -12.53
CA VAL A 15 -2.20 5.48 -11.15
C VAL A 15 -0.93 6.10 -10.56
N ALA A 16 0.23 5.53 -10.83
CA ALA A 16 1.50 6.08 -10.35
C ALA A 16 1.74 7.48 -10.92
N ASP A 17 1.41 7.70 -12.21
CA ASP A 17 1.51 9.00 -12.84
C ASP A 17 0.57 10.03 -12.18
N LEU A 18 -0.65 9.62 -11.88
CA LEU A 18 -1.61 10.47 -11.19
C LEU A 18 -1.13 10.86 -9.78
N ILE A 19 -0.59 9.90 -9.03
CA ILE A 19 -0.04 10.13 -7.70
C ILE A 19 1.10 11.14 -7.76
N GLU A 20 2.02 10.97 -8.70
CA GLU A 20 3.15 11.89 -8.89
C GLU A 20 2.68 13.32 -9.12
N ARG A 21 1.73 13.49 -10.04
CA ARG A 21 1.19 14.81 -10.37
C ARG A 21 0.48 15.47 -9.19
N GLN A 22 -0.33 14.72 -8.46
CA GLN A 22 -1.04 15.28 -7.30
C GLN A 22 -0.08 15.65 -6.17
N CYS A 23 0.95 14.85 -5.96
CA CYS A 23 1.97 15.16 -4.96
C CYS A 23 2.72 16.44 -5.31
N ALA A 24 3.09 16.62 -6.58
CA ALA A 24 3.77 17.82 -7.04
C ALA A 24 2.90 19.08 -6.88
N GLU A 25 1.61 18.98 -7.26
CA GLU A 25 0.68 20.10 -7.16
C GLU A 25 0.42 20.53 -5.71
N ARG A 26 0.38 19.57 -4.79
CA ARG A 26 0.04 19.82 -3.38
C ARG A 26 1.26 19.90 -2.48
N ASN A 27 2.46 19.74 -3.03
CA ASN A 27 3.71 19.69 -2.28
C ASN A 27 3.64 18.66 -1.13
N MET A 28 3.18 17.44 -1.47
CA MET A 28 3.02 16.34 -0.53
C MET A 28 3.91 15.17 -0.89
N GLN A 29 4.24 14.34 0.12
CA GLN A 29 4.96 13.09 -0.07
C GLN A 29 3.98 11.93 0.04
N ALA A 30 3.95 11.05 -0.97
CA ALA A 30 3.14 9.86 -0.93
C ALA A 30 3.95 8.64 -0.49
N ILE A 31 3.31 7.80 0.34
CA ILE A 31 3.80 6.46 0.66
C ILE A 31 2.86 5.50 -0.04
N CYS A 32 3.34 4.80 -1.05
CA CYS A 32 2.52 3.87 -1.85
C CYS A 32 2.62 2.47 -1.25
N ILE A 33 1.48 1.81 -1.11
CA ILE A 33 1.41 0.45 -0.54
C ILE A 33 0.85 -0.48 -1.62
N SER A 34 1.68 -1.43 -2.06
CA SER A 34 1.36 -2.37 -3.13
C SER A 34 1.48 -3.81 -2.65
N ASP A 35 0.66 -4.71 -3.21
CA ASP A 35 0.76 -6.15 -3.00
C ASP A 35 1.49 -6.85 -4.16
N ARG A 36 2.06 -6.07 -5.07
CA ARG A 36 2.82 -6.58 -6.22
C ARG A 36 4.31 -6.30 -6.03
N SER A 37 5.14 -7.08 -6.70
CA SER A 37 6.60 -6.94 -6.62
C SER A 37 7.18 -5.96 -7.64
N ASP A 38 6.37 -5.49 -8.59
CA ASP A 38 6.84 -4.54 -9.61
C ASP A 38 6.82 -3.12 -9.05
N PHE A 39 7.97 -2.64 -8.62
CA PHE A 39 8.14 -1.30 -8.08
C PHE A 39 8.65 -0.28 -9.10
N ALA A 40 8.93 -0.70 -10.32
CA ALA A 40 9.50 0.19 -11.34
C ALA A 40 8.67 1.46 -11.62
N PRO A 41 7.31 1.38 -11.69
CA PRO A 41 6.51 2.57 -11.89
C PRO A 41 6.70 3.62 -10.81
N PHE A 42 6.88 3.20 -9.57
CA PHE A 42 7.10 4.10 -8.43
C PHE A 42 8.51 4.64 -8.40
N ARG A 43 9.51 3.78 -8.65
CA ARG A 43 10.93 4.18 -8.63
C ARG A 43 11.24 5.21 -9.70
N ARG A 44 10.68 5.05 -10.91
CA ARG A 44 10.89 6.01 -12.00
C ARG A 44 10.38 7.40 -11.65
N ARG A 45 9.37 7.48 -10.76
CA ARG A 45 8.75 8.74 -10.33
C ARG A 45 9.23 9.21 -8.97
N ARG A 46 10.22 8.53 -8.40
CA ARG A 46 10.78 8.83 -7.07
C ARG A 46 9.72 8.80 -5.97
N LEU A 47 8.74 7.92 -6.11
CA LEU A 47 7.74 7.68 -5.09
C LEU A 47 8.23 6.62 -4.12
N ILE A 48 7.90 6.79 -2.85
CA ILE A 48 8.20 5.78 -1.83
C ILE A 48 7.17 4.66 -1.96
N VAL A 49 7.63 3.41 -1.98
CA VAL A 49 6.74 2.25 -2.05
C VAL A 49 7.09 1.25 -0.95
N ASP A 50 6.07 0.73 -0.31
CA ASP A 50 6.20 -0.38 0.63
C ASP A 50 5.29 -1.51 0.18
N GLN A 51 5.64 -2.74 0.52
CA GLN A 51 4.93 -3.91 0.03
C GLN A 51 4.20 -4.63 1.15
N VAL A 52 2.98 -5.10 0.85
CA VAL A 52 2.29 -6.10 1.65
C VAL A 52 2.27 -7.40 0.87
N VAL A 53 2.31 -8.52 1.56
CA VAL A 53 2.33 -9.84 0.92
C VAL A 53 0.95 -10.18 0.38
N ASP A 54 0.88 -10.71 -0.85
CA ASP A 54 -0.37 -11.21 -1.39
C ASP A 54 -0.71 -12.61 -0.84
N ALA A 55 -1.92 -13.08 -1.13
CA ALA A 55 -2.40 -14.35 -0.60
C ALA A 55 -1.55 -15.55 -1.05
N GLU A 56 -1.06 -15.56 -2.28
CA GLU A 56 -0.23 -16.65 -2.80
C GLU A 56 1.09 -16.74 -2.06
N ARG A 57 1.77 -15.62 -1.92
CA ARG A 57 3.06 -15.57 -1.25
C ARG A 57 2.94 -15.91 0.24
N ARG A 58 1.88 -15.46 0.88
CA ARG A 58 1.60 -15.80 2.28
C ARG A 58 1.42 -17.29 2.48
N ALA A 59 0.73 -17.97 1.55
CA ALA A 59 0.54 -19.41 1.62
C ALA A 59 1.87 -20.18 1.60
N MET A 60 2.89 -19.62 0.94
CA MET A 60 4.24 -20.20 0.94
C MET A 60 5.01 -19.91 2.23
N ASP A 61 4.86 -18.71 2.78
CA ASP A 61 5.66 -18.25 3.93
C ASP A 61 5.09 -18.69 5.28
N MET A 62 3.78 -18.53 5.49
CA MET A 62 3.13 -18.80 6.77
C MET A 62 1.74 -19.39 6.59
N PRO A 63 1.63 -20.62 6.09
CA PRO A 63 0.34 -21.21 5.72
C PRO A 63 -0.61 -21.43 6.91
N GLU A 64 -0.11 -21.61 8.12
CA GLU A 64 -0.92 -21.86 9.31
C GLU A 64 -1.54 -20.62 9.92
N LEU A 65 -1.07 -19.42 9.56
CA LEU A 65 -1.62 -18.18 10.09
C LEU A 65 -2.81 -17.74 9.25
N PRO A 66 -3.98 -17.49 9.86
CA PRO A 66 -5.14 -17.00 9.11
C PRO A 66 -4.79 -15.73 8.31
N TRP A 67 -5.15 -15.73 7.03
CA TRP A 67 -4.84 -14.64 6.11
C TRP A 67 -5.23 -13.26 6.64
N ARG A 68 -6.42 -13.19 7.21
CA ARG A 68 -6.97 -11.93 7.71
C ARG A 68 -6.13 -11.34 8.84
N LEU A 69 -5.68 -12.19 9.77
CA LEU A 69 -4.80 -11.77 10.86
C LEU A 69 -3.43 -11.34 10.36
N TYR A 70 -2.88 -12.09 9.41
CA TYR A 70 -1.58 -11.79 8.82
C TYR A 70 -1.61 -10.43 8.11
N ARG A 71 -2.63 -10.19 7.29
CA ARG A 71 -2.81 -8.94 6.55
C ARG A 71 -2.98 -7.76 7.52
N HIS A 72 -3.82 -7.93 8.53
CA HIS A 72 -4.03 -6.90 9.55
C HIS A 72 -2.73 -6.54 10.27
N ALA A 73 -1.94 -7.54 10.66
CA ALA A 73 -0.65 -7.30 11.30
C ALA A 73 0.30 -6.49 10.42
N GLN A 74 0.34 -6.76 9.11
CA GLN A 74 1.15 -5.98 8.19
C GLN A 74 0.72 -4.52 8.15
N PHE A 75 -0.58 -4.25 8.09
CA PHE A 75 -1.10 -2.88 8.06
C PHE A 75 -0.89 -2.15 9.38
N VAL A 76 -0.94 -2.83 10.51
CA VAL A 76 -0.59 -2.24 11.81
C VAL A 76 0.85 -1.75 11.80
N LEU A 77 1.78 -2.57 11.29
CA LEU A 77 3.19 -2.19 11.21
C LEU A 77 3.41 -1.01 10.27
N LEU A 78 2.74 -1.00 9.12
CA LEU A 78 2.83 0.11 8.17
C LEU A 78 2.30 1.40 8.76
N GLY A 79 1.17 1.35 9.47
CA GLY A 79 0.61 2.51 10.15
C GLY A 79 1.56 3.10 11.20
N ARG A 80 2.21 2.24 11.97
CA ARG A 80 3.21 2.65 12.96
C ARG A 80 4.45 3.26 12.32
N ARG A 81 4.89 2.67 11.21
CA ARG A 81 6.08 3.13 10.49
C ARG A 81 5.88 4.50 9.86
N TRP A 82 4.78 4.68 9.16
CA TRP A 82 4.57 5.85 8.30
C TRP A 82 3.68 6.92 8.89
N ARG A 83 2.76 6.57 9.80
CA ARG A 83 1.80 7.48 10.45
C ARG A 83 1.19 8.46 9.45
N PRO A 84 0.51 7.97 8.40
CA PRO A 84 0.03 8.85 7.34
C PRO A 84 -1.03 9.82 7.83
N ALA A 85 -1.01 11.05 7.29
CA ALA A 85 -2.02 12.06 7.60
C ALA A 85 -3.36 11.73 6.94
N ALA A 86 -3.33 11.07 5.78
CA ALA A 86 -4.52 10.66 5.04
C ALA A 86 -4.24 9.36 4.28
N VAL A 87 -5.30 8.62 3.97
CA VAL A 87 -5.21 7.38 3.21
C VAL A 87 -6.16 7.47 2.02
N ILE A 88 -5.64 7.21 0.83
CA ILE A 88 -6.41 7.16 -0.42
C ILE A 88 -6.19 5.78 -1.02
N SER A 89 -7.25 5.17 -1.56
CA SER A 89 -7.17 3.83 -2.14
C SER A 89 -7.51 3.84 -3.61
N PHE A 90 -6.64 3.21 -4.41
CA PHE A 90 -6.89 2.89 -5.81
C PHE A 90 -6.89 1.37 -5.97
N GLY A 91 -7.60 0.87 -6.97
CA GLY A 91 -7.72 -0.57 -7.16
C GLY A 91 -8.58 -1.21 -6.09
N ARG A 92 -8.17 -2.36 -5.59
CA ARG A 92 -8.91 -3.07 -4.55
C ARG A 92 -8.69 -2.39 -3.19
N PRO A 93 -9.76 -1.95 -2.50
CA PRO A 93 -9.58 -1.34 -1.19
C PRO A 93 -9.11 -2.36 -0.15
N PRO A 94 -8.34 -1.94 0.86
CA PRO A 94 -8.01 -2.80 1.99
C PRO A 94 -9.26 -3.17 2.78
N GLU A 95 -9.20 -4.26 3.53
CA GLU A 95 -10.25 -4.62 4.48
C GLU A 95 -10.42 -3.48 5.50
N PRO A 96 -11.65 -3.27 6.05
CA PRO A 96 -11.90 -2.15 6.96
C PRO A 96 -10.96 -2.08 8.16
N GLU A 97 -10.59 -3.22 8.75
CA GLU A 97 -9.66 -3.27 9.87
C GLU A 97 -8.23 -2.87 9.48
N CYS A 98 -7.84 -3.18 8.25
CA CYS A 98 -6.53 -2.77 7.71
C CYS A 98 -6.49 -1.27 7.45
N LEU A 99 -7.54 -0.74 6.86
CA LEU A 99 -7.67 0.69 6.61
C LEU A 99 -7.64 1.49 7.91
N ALA A 100 -8.37 1.01 8.93
CA ALA A 100 -8.37 1.64 10.24
C ALA A 100 -6.97 1.64 10.87
N ALA A 101 -6.20 0.56 10.68
CA ALA A 101 -4.83 0.48 11.19
C ALA A 101 -3.90 1.52 10.55
N LEU A 102 -4.12 1.86 9.28
CA LEU A 102 -3.38 2.92 8.60
C LEU A 102 -3.84 4.32 9.03
N GLU A 103 -5.15 4.52 9.13
CA GLU A 103 -5.73 5.84 9.44
C GLU A 103 -5.50 6.26 10.88
N ARG A 104 -5.48 5.31 11.81
CA ARG A 104 -5.35 5.55 13.25
C ARG A 104 -4.31 4.62 13.86
N PRO A 105 -3.03 4.78 13.51
CA PRO A 105 -1.99 3.91 14.04
C PRO A 105 -1.84 4.09 15.55
N ARG A 106 -1.72 2.97 16.25
CA ARG A 106 -1.43 2.97 17.69
C ARG A 106 0.06 3.10 17.89
N SER A 107 0.43 4.01 18.75
CA SER A 107 1.83 4.23 19.13
C SER A 107 2.33 3.19 20.11
#